data_717718f1741e4e28a7dd32e27a79604d
#
_entry.id   717718f1741e4e28a7dd32e27a79604d
#
_cell.length_a   1.000
_cell.length_b   1.000
_cell.length_c   1.000
_cell.angle_alpha   90.00
_cell.angle_beta   90.00
_cell.angle_gamma   90.00
#
_symmetry.space_group_name_H-M   'P 1'
#
loop_
_entity.id
_entity.type
_entity.pdbx_description
1 polymer ?
#
loop_
_entity_poly.entity_id
_entity_poly.type
_entity_poly.pdbx_seq_one_letter_code
_entity_poly.pdbx_strand_id
1 'polypeptide(L)'
;EQLKRPFPAKDIEWRIQRSGVTDKGKPWAVVLAYVTNRAIQNRLDEVFGIEGWQNAFRDHEKAVECGIGAKFGDEWIWKWDAAEETQVEAVKGGRSAAMKRAGVQWGIGRYLYDLEANFAECSLNDADGWQRASAKDKQGKFTSFYWRPPTLPDWALPDNEPKQTGNAEQPTVLERLKADLNAMVSEKGKDLSQILEWFGGQVNRNIQSMDDLAEMEVRRLISALQKKAA
;
A
#
# COMPACT_ATOMS: atom_id res chain seq x y z
N GLU A 1 3.45 -11.74 -21.83
CA GLU A 1 2.37 -11.90 -20.85
C GLU A 1 2.81 -12.66 -19.59
N GLN A 2 3.57 -13.77 -19.67
CA GLN A 2 4.00 -14.57 -18.52
C GLN A 2 4.75 -13.77 -17.45
N LEU A 3 5.62 -12.84 -17.82
CA LEU A 3 6.35 -11.96 -16.89
C LEU A 3 5.43 -11.07 -16.05
N LYS A 4 4.26 -10.72 -16.58
CA LYS A 4 3.31 -9.79 -15.92
C LYS A 4 2.34 -10.48 -14.96
N ARG A 5 2.27 -11.82 -14.96
CA ARG A 5 1.34 -12.57 -14.09
C ARG A 5 1.55 -12.18 -12.62
N PRO A 6 0.48 -12.00 -11.85
CA PRO A 6 0.57 -11.77 -10.42
C PRO A 6 1.40 -12.83 -9.69
N PHE A 7 1.92 -12.48 -8.55
CA PHE A 7 2.67 -13.36 -7.66
C PHE A 7 1.82 -13.79 -6.46
N PRO A 8 2.04 -15.00 -5.93
CA PRO A 8 1.46 -15.41 -4.66
C PRO A 8 1.78 -14.43 -3.53
N ALA A 9 0.87 -14.28 -2.58
CA ALA A 9 1.04 -13.35 -1.45
C ALA A 9 2.34 -13.57 -0.68
N LYS A 10 2.81 -14.83 -0.56
CA LYS A 10 4.08 -15.20 0.07
C LYS A 10 5.33 -14.62 -0.61
N ASP A 11 5.23 -14.27 -1.88
CA ASP A 11 6.32 -13.72 -2.69
C ASP A 11 6.31 -12.18 -2.71
N ILE A 12 5.34 -11.58 -2.00
CA ILE A 12 5.22 -10.12 -1.83
C ILE A 12 5.68 -9.73 -0.44
N GLU A 13 6.58 -8.77 -0.37
CA GLU A 13 6.99 -8.12 0.86
C GLU A 13 6.46 -6.70 0.93
N TRP A 14 6.03 -6.30 2.13
CA TRP A 14 5.56 -4.96 2.40
C TRP A 14 6.62 -4.17 3.16
N ARG A 15 6.77 -2.90 2.82
CA ARG A 15 7.70 -2.00 3.51
C ARG A 15 7.04 -0.68 3.81
N ILE A 16 7.33 -0.14 4.98
CA ILE A 16 6.89 1.20 5.35
C ILE A 16 7.58 2.21 4.42
N GLN A 17 6.78 2.99 3.70
CA GLN A 17 7.23 4.13 2.93
C GLN A 17 7.29 5.38 3.79
N ARG A 18 6.24 5.61 4.58
CA ARG A 18 6.11 6.74 5.50
C ARG A 18 5.38 6.31 6.75
N SER A 19 5.76 6.86 7.88
CA SER A 19 5.06 6.63 9.14
C SER A 19 5.12 7.87 10.01
N GLY A 20 4.24 7.95 10.98
CA GLY A 20 4.18 9.05 11.91
C GLY A 20 3.28 8.74 13.11
N VAL A 21 3.16 9.73 13.97
CA VAL A 21 2.25 9.70 15.12
C VAL A 21 1.34 10.92 15.03
N THR A 22 0.05 10.70 15.15
CA THR A 22 -0.93 11.79 15.16
C THR A 22 -0.84 12.61 16.45
N ASP A 23 -1.43 13.80 16.48
CA ASP A 23 -1.51 14.64 17.69
C ASP A 23 -2.21 13.95 18.88
N LYS A 24 -3.03 12.93 18.60
CA LYS A 24 -3.69 12.09 19.61
C LYS A 24 -2.85 10.87 20.02
N GLY A 25 -1.59 10.79 19.62
CA GLY A 25 -0.68 9.70 19.96
C GLY A 25 -0.90 8.39 19.16
N LYS A 26 -1.78 8.38 18.15
CA LYS A 26 -2.02 7.19 17.31
C LYS A 26 -0.93 7.05 16.25
N PRO A 27 -0.22 5.90 16.16
CA PRO A 27 0.70 5.62 15.08
C PRO A 27 -0.05 5.35 13.76
N TRP A 28 0.59 5.67 12.66
CA TRP A 28 0.13 5.36 11.31
C TRP A 28 1.33 5.02 10.42
N ALA A 29 1.10 4.20 9.41
CA ALA A 29 2.10 3.89 8.40
C ALA A 29 1.47 3.70 7.03
N VAL A 30 2.10 4.25 6.01
CA VAL A 30 1.82 3.95 4.60
C VAL A 30 2.84 2.94 4.14
N VAL A 31 2.39 1.87 3.53
CA VAL A 31 3.24 0.76 3.10
C VAL A 31 3.14 0.54 1.60
N LEU A 32 4.22 0.03 1.02
CA LEU A 32 4.30 -0.36 -0.38
C LEU A 32 4.60 -1.86 -0.49
N ALA A 33 3.99 -2.49 -1.49
CA ALA A 33 4.22 -3.88 -1.84
C ALA A 33 5.36 -4.02 -2.85
N TYR A 34 6.20 -5.03 -2.69
CA TYR A 34 7.29 -5.36 -3.60
C TYR A 34 7.38 -6.86 -3.83
N VAL A 35 7.67 -7.28 -5.05
CA VAL A 35 8.03 -8.67 -5.32
C VAL A 35 9.42 -8.95 -4.72
N THR A 36 9.59 -10.11 -4.08
CA THR A 36 10.92 -10.51 -3.58
C THR A 36 11.88 -10.79 -4.74
N ASN A 37 13.18 -10.55 -4.53
CA ASN A 37 14.17 -10.84 -5.58
C ASN A 37 14.19 -12.32 -5.98
N ARG A 38 13.96 -13.22 -5.03
CA ARG A 38 13.89 -14.65 -5.32
C ARG A 38 12.73 -14.97 -6.25
N ALA A 39 11.57 -14.36 -6.03
CA ALA A 39 10.41 -14.54 -6.91
C ALA A 39 10.65 -13.96 -8.32
N ILE A 40 11.37 -12.83 -8.41
CA ILE A 40 11.80 -12.27 -9.71
C ILE A 40 12.70 -13.26 -10.45
N GLN A 41 13.73 -13.81 -9.79
CA GLN A 41 14.64 -14.80 -10.38
C GLN A 41 13.88 -16.05 -10.83
N ASN A 42 13.03 -16.63 -9.98
CA ASN A 42 12.21 -17.78 -10.32
C ASN A 42 11.32 -17.52 -11.54
N ARG A 43 10.75 -16.32 -11.66
CA ARG A 43 9.93 -15.95 -12.81
C ARG A 43 10.78 -15.82 -14.10
N LEU A 44 11.97 -15.31 -14.00
CA LEU A 44 12.91 -15.23 -15.14
C LEU A 44 13.34 -16.63 -15.56
N ASP A 45 13.65 -17.52 -14.61
CA ASP A 45 13.96 -18.93 -14.88
C ASP A 45 12.78 -19.66 -15.53
N GLU A 46 11.56 -19.43 -15.05
CA GLU A 46 10.34 -20.02 -15.60
C GLU A 46 10.11 -19.61 -17.06
N VAL A 47 10.35 -18.33 -17.38
CA VAL A 47 10.02 -17.77 -18.70
C VAL A 47 11.11 -17.95 -19.73
N PHE A 48 12.37 -17.83 -19.33
CA PHE A 48 13.52 -17.85 -20.25
C PHE A 48 14.43 -19.07 -20.08
N GLY A 49 14.24 -19.85 -19.01
CA GLY A 49 15.23 -20.85 -18.61
C GLY A 49 16.46 -20.21 -17.94
N ILE A 50 17.25 -21.03 -17.25
CA ILE A 50 18.44 -20.57 -16.50
C ILE A 50 19.47 -19.89 -17.42
N GLU A 51 19.58 -20.32 -18.67
CA GLU A 51 20.56 -19.81 -19.66
C GLU A 51 20.00 -18.64 -20.47
N GLY A 52 18.68 -18.39 -20.40
CA GLY A 52 17.99 -17.40 -21.23
C GLY A 52 17.92 -16.02 -20.63
N TRP A 53 18.42 -15.81 -19.41
CA TRP A 53 18.50 -14.50 -18.78
C TRP A 53 19.78 -14.34 -17.96
N GLN A 54 20.14 -13.11 -17.70
CA GLN A 54 21.28 -12.76 -16.84
C GLN A 54 21.06 -11.39 -16.22
N ASN A 55 21.77 -11.10 -15.13
CA ASN A 55 21.81 -9.76 -14.54
C ASN A 55 23.24 -9.23 -14.44
N ALA A 56 23.34 -7.92 -14.45
CA ALA A 56 24.59 -7.20 -14.23
C ALA A 56 24.34 -6.02 -13.31
N PHE A 57 25.36 -5.64 -12.54
CA PHE A 57 25.30 -4.49 -11.65
C PHE A 57 26.41 -3.50 -12.01
N ARG A 58 26.10 -2.21 -11.89
CA ARG A 58 27.06 -1.10 -12.00
C ARG A 58 26.93 -0.27 -10.75
N ASP A 59 28.06 -0.11 -10.05
CA ASP A 59 28.10 0.68 -8.84
C ASP A 59 28.42 2.15 -9.22
N HIS A 60 27.64 3.10 -8.72
CA HIS A 60 27.80 4.53 -8.82
C HIS A 60 28.06 5.13 -7.43
N GLU A 61 28.45 6.38 -7.34
CA GLU A 61 28.82 7.04 -6.06
C GLU A 61 27.75 6.97 -4.97
N LYS A 62 26.45 7.01 -5.36
CA LYS A 62 25.30 7.01 -4.42
C LYS A 62 24.17 6.08 -4.86
N ALA A 63 24.40 5.25 -5.86
CA ALA A 63 23.37 4.39 -6.43
C ALA A 63 23.98 3.10 -6.95
N VAL A 64 23.15 2.07 -7.02
CA VAL A 64 23.45 0.83 -7.72
C VAL A 64 22.48 0.70 -8.88
N GLU A 65 23.01 0.49 -10.08
CA GLU A 65 22.22 0.17 -11.26
C GLU A 65 22.22 -1.35 -11.48
N CYS A 66 21.06 -1.90 -11.80
CA CYS A 66 20.89 -3.30 -12.19
C CYS A 66 20.35 -3.37 -13.61
N GLY A 67 21.00 -4.15 -14.46
CA GLY A 67 20.49 -4.57 -15.74
C GLY A 67 19.97 -6.01 -15.65
N ILE A 68 18.82 -6.28 -16.21
CA ILE A 68 18.34 -7.63 -16.51
C ILE A 68 18.34 -7.78 -18.02
N GLY A 69 19.11 -8.73 -18.51
CA GLY A 69 19.17 -9.13 -19.91
C GLY A 69 18.38 -10.40 -20.13
N ALA A 70 17.63 -10.47 -21.21
CA ALA A 70 16.95 -11.69 -21.66
C ALA A 70 17.26 -11.96 -23.13
N LYS A 71 17.39 -13.23 -23.47
CA LYS A 71 17.77 -13.71 -24.81
C LYS A 71 16.51 -13.92 -25.66
N PHE A 72 16.49 -13.30 -26.83
CA PHE A 72 15.46 -13.45 -27.85
C PHE A 72 16.12 -13.88 -29.18
N GLY A 73 15.98 -15.14 -29.55
CA GLY A 73 16.77 -15.71 -30.62
C GLY A 73 18.27 -15.64 -30.29
N ASP A 74 19.03 -14.95 -31.11
CA ASP A 74 20.49 -14.75 -30.91
C ASP A 74 20.84 -13.41 -30.25
N GLU A 75 19.85 -12.58 -29.96
CA GLU A 75 20.06 -11.24 -29.40
C GLU A 75 19.77 -11.18 -27.90
N TRP A 76 20.57 -10.39 -27.19
CA TRP A 76 20.36 -10.04 -25.80
C TRP A 76 19.71 -8.66 -25.70
N ILE A 77 18.50 -8.58 -25.14
CA ILE A 77 17.82 -7.33 -24.83
C ILE A 77 18.01 -7.02 -23.35
N TRP A 78 18.50 -5.82 -23.07
CA TRP A 78 18.77 -5.36 -21.70
C TRP A 78 17.82 -4.24 -21.30
N LYS A 79 17.34 -4.29 -20.05
CA LYS A 79 16.63 -3.20 -19.41
C LYS A 79 17.27 -2.91 -18.07
N TRP A 80 17.50 -1.63 -17.82
CA TRP A 80 18.26 -1.14 -16.69
C TRP A 80 17.41 -0.25 -15.79
N ASP A 81 17.65 -0.27 -14.48
CA ASP A 81 17.12 0.67 -13.53
C ASP A 81 18.05 0.77 -12.30
N ALA A 82 17.97 1.88 -11.57
CA ALA A 82 18.86 2.15 -10.46
C ALA A 82 18.10 2.38 -9.15
N ALA A 83 18.76 2.10 -8.04
CA ALA A 83 18.28 2.44 -6.71
C ALA A 83 19.37 3.17 -5.94
N GLU A 84 18.98 4.15 -5.13
CA GLU A 84 19.90 4.83 -4.22
C GLU A 84 20.40 3.85 -3.15
N GLU A 85 21.66 4.02 -2.73
CA GLU A 85 22.20 3.30 -1.59
C GLU A 85 21.55 3.76 -0.30
N THR A 86 21.07 2.84 0.51
CA THR A 86 20.57 3.14 1.85
C THR A 86 21.73 3.14 2.85
N GLN A 87 21.70 4.04 3.84
CA GLN A 87 22.77 4.20 4.85
C GLN A 87 23.01 2.95 5.71
N VAL A 88 22.09 2.01 5.74
CA VAL A 88 22.18 0.76 6.50
C VAL A 88 22.29 -0.40 5.51
N GLU A 89 23.38 -1.17 5.54
CA GLU A 89 23.73 -2.24 4.58
C GLU A 89 23.74 -1.76 3.10
N ALA A 90 24.45 -0.67 2.83
CA ALA A 90 24.44 0.04 1.55
C ALA A 90 24.55 -0.86 0.31
N VAL A 91 25.54 -1.74 0.25
CA VAL A 91 25.79 -2.59 -0.95
C VAL A 91 24.72 -3.65 -1.15
N LYS A 92 24.34 -4.37 -0.09
CA LYS A 92 23.36 -5.47 -0.20
C LYS A 92 21.95 -4.95 -0.43
N GLY A 93 21.57 -3.87 0.26
CA GLY A 93 20.28 -3.23 0.12
C GLY A 93 20.11 -2.57 -1.26
N GLY A 94 21.15 -1.87 -1.75
CA GLY A 94 21.15 -1.21 -3.05
C GLY A 94 20.97 -2.19 -4.22
N ARG A 95 21.74 -3.27 -4.26
CA ARG A 95 21.60 -4.29 -5.31
C ARG A 95 20.24 -4.97 -5.31
N SER A 96 19.70 -5.28 -4.14
CA SER A 96 18.36 -5.85 -4.01
C SER A 96 17.27 -4.89 -4.51
N ALA A 97 17.35 -3.62 -4.18
CA ALA A 97 16.41 -2.61 -4.62
C ALA A 97 16.51 -2.35 -6.14
N ALA A 98 17.74 -2.25 -6.67
CA ALA A 98 17.98 -2.04 -8.10
C ALA A 98 17.43 -3.20 -8.94
N MET A 99 17.60 -4.44 -8.49
CA MET A 99 17.06 -5.61 -9.20
C MET A 99 15.53 -5.63 -9.23
N LYS A 100 14.86 -5.26 -8.13
CA LYS A 100 13.40 -5.13 -8.10
C LYS A 100 12.91 -4.11 -9.13
N ARG A 101 13.58 -2.96 -9.22
CA ARG A 101 13.26 -1.91 -10.18
C ARG A 101 13.51 -2.35 -11.62
N ALA A 102 14.64 -3.02 -11.89
CA ALA A 102 14.93 -3.59 -13.20
C ALA A 102 13.89 -4.64 -13.62
N GLY A 103 13.39 -5.45 -12.68
CA GLY A 103 12.29 -6.39 -12.90
C GLY A 103 11.01 -5.71 -13.37
N VAL A 104 10.67 -4.55 -12.81
CA VAL A 104 9.52 -3.74 -13.22
C VAL A 104 9.64 -3.27 -14.69
N GLN A 105 10.84 -3.00 -15.18
CA GLN A 105 11.06 -2.66 -16.60
C GLN A 105 10.65 -3.82 -17.53
N TRP A 106 10.73 -5.05 -17.06
CA TRP A 106 10.27 -6.26 -17.75
C TRP A 106 8.78 -6.57 -17.52
N GLY A 107 8.10 -5.80 -16.68
CA GLY A 107 6.70 -6.00 -16.29
C GLY A 107 6.51 -6.87 -15.04
N ILE A 108 7.59 -7.39 -14.46
CA ILE A 108 7.55 -8.25 -13.26
C ILE A 108 7.14 -7.40 -12.06
N GLY A 109 5.99 -7.73 -11.44
CA GLY A 109 5.47 -7.00 -10.29
C GLY A 109 4.98 -5.57 -10.59
N ARG A 110 4.89 -5.17 -11.86
CA ARG A 110 4.45 -3.82 -12.25
C ARG A 110 3.03 -3.51 -11.80
N TYR A 111 2.15 -4.49 -11.78
CA TYR A 111 0.76 -4.36 -11.30
C TYR A 111 0.66 -3.88 -9.85
N LEU A 112 1.69 -4.08 -9.03
CA LEU A 112 1.70 -3.60 -7.64
C LEU A 112 1.71 -2.06 -7.53
N TYR A 113 2.07 -1.36 -8.60
CA TYR A 113 1.99 0.10 -8.66
C TYR A 113 0.56 0.61 -8.84
N ASP A 114 -0.37 -0.27 -9.25
CA ASP A 114 -1.79 0.04 -9.37
C ASP A 114 -2.52 -0.12 -8.01
N LEU A 115 -1.82 -0.63 -6.98
CA LEU A 115 -2.35 -0.64 -5.62
C LEU A 115 -2.44 0.80 -5.10
N GLU A 116 -3.60 1.16 -4.58
CA GLU A 116 -3.78 2.44 -3.89
C GLU A 116 -2.85 2.56 -2.69
N ALA A 117 -2.68 3.80 -2.18
CA ALA A 117 -1.86 4.03 -0.99
C ALA A 117 -2.40 3.21 0.19
N ASN A 118 -1.67 2.14 0.54
CA ASN A 118 -2.10 1.21 1.58
C ASN A 118 -1.68 1.71 2.96
N PHE A 119 -2.66 1.95 3.82
CA PHE A 119 -2.42 2.16 5.24
C PHE A 119 -2.31 0.81 5.94
N ALA A 120 -1.19 0.59 6.62
CA ALA A 120 -1.03 -0.57 7.49
C ALA A 120 -1.87 -0.40 8.75
N GLU A 121 -2.35 -1.50 9.30
CA GLU A 121 -2.91 -1.49 10.65
C GLU A 121 -1.78 -1.28 11.65
N CYS A 122 -1.94 -0.31 12.55
CA CYS A 122 -0.91 0.09 13.52
C CYS A 122 -1.45 0.06 14.94
N SER A 123 -0.63 -0.40 15.90
CA SER A 123 -0.94 -0.50 17.32
C SER A 123 0.26 -0.10 18.16
N LEU A 124 0.04 0.42 19.36
CA LEU A 124 1.07 0.62 20.38
C LEU A 124 1.40 -0.67 21.13
N ASN A 125 0.48 -1.64 21.09
CA ASN A 125 0.63 -2.93 21.73
C ASN A 125 1.13 -3.97 20.73
N ASP A 126 1.99 -4.87 21.20
CA ASP A 126 2.45 -6.03 20.43
C ASP A 126 1.31 -7.04 20.23
N ALA A 127 1.32 -7.69 19.06
CA ALA A 127 0.44 -8.79 18.75
C ALA A 127 1.17 -9.80 17.86
N ASP A 128 0.75 -11.06 17.91
CA ASP A 128 1.38 -12.12 17.14
C ASP A 128 1.36 -11.81 15.63
N GLY A 129 2.49 -12.00 14.98
CA GLY A 129 2.67 -11.72 13.55
C GLY A 129 2.82 -10.24 13.18
N TRP A 130 2.82 -9.29 14.14
CA TRP A 130 3.04 -7.89 13.88
C TRP A 130 4.52 -7.53 13.81
N GLN A 131 4.87 -6.58 12.96
CA GLN A 131 6.24 -6.10 12.79
C GLN A 131 6.44 -4.83 13.62
N ARG A 132 7.61 -4.73 14.29
CA ARG A 132 7.96 -3.55 15.06
C ARG A 132 8.54 -2.46 14.16
N ALA A 133 8.12 -1.22 14.40
CA ALA A 133 8.66 -0.02 13.76
C ALA A 133 8.74 1.14 14.77
N SER A 134 9.30 2.27 14.33
CA SER A 134 9.31 3.51 15.10
C SER A 134 9.04 4.71 14.19
N ALA A 135 8.35 5.71 14.70
CA ALA A 135 8.11 6.97 14.02
C ALA A 135 8.36 8.16 14.95
N LYS A 136 8.69 9.31 14.37
CA LYS A 136 8.76 10.56 15.09
C LYS A 136 7.40 11.25 15.11
N ASP A 137 7.04 11.81 16.24
CA ASP A 137 5.97 12.77 16.34
C ASP A 137 6.39 14.16 15.83
N LYS A 138 5.48 15.15 15.87
CA LYS A 138 5.77 16.54 15.46
C LYS A 138 6.82 17.22 16.33
N GLN A 139 7.03 16.76 17.55
CA GLN A 139 8.02 17.27 18.50
C GLN A 139 9.37 16.57 18.34
N GLY A 140 9.50 15.61 17.42
CA GLY A 140 10.72 14.86 17.17
C GLY A 140 10.95 13.67 18.12
N LYS A 141 10.01 13.36 19.02
CA LYS A 141 10.08 12.23 19.94
C LYS A 141 9.77 10.92 19.18
N PHE A 142 10.61 9.91 19.38
CA PHE A 142 10.40 8.58 18.82
C PHE A 142 9.33 7.81 19.61
N THR A 143 8.38 7.23 18.88
CA THR A 143 7.40 6.29 19.41
C THR A 143 7.58 4.96 18.69
N SER A 144 7.81 3.88 19.43
CA SER A 144 7.77 2.52 18.90
C SER A 144 6.32 2.08 18.73
N PHE A 145 6.04 1.39 17.63
CA PHE A 145 4.73 0.85 17.35
C PHE A 145 4.85 -0.48 16.60
N TYR A 146 3.76 -1.20 16.51
CA TYR A 146 3.63 -2.45 15.79
C TYR A 146 2.68 -2.25 14.62
N TRP A 147 2.93 -2.96 13.53
CA TRP A 147 2.13 -2.86 12.34
C TRP A 147 2.01 -4.21 11.64
N ARG A 148 0.93 -4.42 10.95
CA ARG A 148 0.79 -5.52 10.00
C ARG A 148 0.42 -5.00 8.63
N PRO A 149 0.92 -5.66 7.55
CA PRO A 149 0.60 -5.26 6.20
C PRO A 149 -0.87 -5.52 5.88
N PRO A 150 -1.47 -4.77 4.95
CA PRO A 150 -2.77 -5.09 4.39
C PRO A 150 -2.67 -6.38 3.55
N THR A 151 -3.80 -7.01 3.32
CA THR A 151 -3.90 -8.12 2.37
C THR A 151 -3.94 -7.60 0.94
N LEU A 152 -3.43 -8.40 -0.01
CA LEU A 152 -3.55 -8.07 -1.42
C LEU A 152 -5.00 -8.27 -1.88
N PRO A 153 -5.54 -7.38 -2.73
CA PRO A 153 -6.84 -7.59 -3.35
C PRO A 153 -6.80 -8.77 -4.33
N ASP A 154 -7.93 -9.40 -4.56
CA ASP A 154 -8.04 -10.60 -5.41
C ASP A 154 -7.46 -10.42 -6.81
N TRP A 155 -7.60 -9.22 -7.40
CA TRP A 155 -7.06 -8.94 -8.73
C TRP A 155 -5.51 -8.92 -8.76
N ALA A 156 -4.87 -8.74 -7.60
CA ALA A 156 -3.41 -8.72 -7.46
C ALA A 156 -2.84 -10.10 -7.08
N LEU A 157 -3.67 -11.14 -7.00
CA LEU A 157 -3.31 -12.52 -6.72
C LEU A 157 -3.44 -13.39 -7.98
N PRO A 158 -2.71 -14.50 -8.08
CA PRO A 158 -2.92 -15.50 -9.13
C PRO A 158 -4.32 -16.11 -9.06
N ASP A 159 -4.92 -16.49 -10.21
CA ASP A 159 -6.25 -17.07 -10.29
C ASP A 159 -6.43 -18.39 -9.50
N ASN A 160 -5.33 -19.11 -9.27
CA ASN A 160 -5.30 -20.38 -8.54
C ASN A 160 -4.97 -20.24 -7.05
N GLU A 161 -4.74 -19.04 -6.56
CA GLU A 161 -4.61 -18.82 -5.12
C GLU A 161 -6.00 -18.83 -4.49
N PRO A 162 -6.19 -19.48 -3.32
CA PRO A 162 -7.47 -19.43 -2.63
C PRO A 162 -7.78 -17.95 -2.36
N LYS A 163 -8.83 -17.45 -3.02
CA LYS A 163 -9.35 -16.12 -2.74
C LYS A 163 -9.59 -16.05 -1.25
N GLN A 164 -9.01 -15.09 -0.59
CA GLN A 164 -9.12 -14.96 0.86
C GLN A 164 -10.59 -14.64 1.18
N THR A 165 -11.38 -15.71 1.38
CA THR A 165 -12.72 -15.62 1.97
C THR A 165 -12.56 -15.19 3.41
N GLY A 166 -12.37 -13.91 3.65
CA GLY A 166 -12.10 -13.41 4.99
C GLY A 166 -11.63 -11.95 5.05
N ASN A 167 -11.46 -11.27 3.94
CA ASN A 167 -11.51 -9.83 3.92
C ASN A 167 -12.97 -9.40 3.73
N ALA A 168 -13.62 -9.06 4.79
CA ALA A 168 -14.52 -7.94 4.69
C ALA A 168 -13.73 -6.86 3.92
N GLU A 169 -14.19 -6.45 2.74
CA GLU A 169 -13.66 -5.33 1.97
C GLU A 169 -13.25 -4.28 2.98
N GLN A 170 -11.97 -3.91 3.01
CA GLN A 170 -11.62 -2.81 3.91
C GLN A 170 -12.51 -1.66 3.46
N PRO A 171 -13.36 -1.16 4.34
CA PRO A 171 -14.36 -0.20 3.93
C PRO A 171 -13.63 0.92 3.18
N THR A 172 -14.10 1.25 2.01
CA THR A 172 -13.59 2.35 1.20
C THR A 172 -13.43 3.59 2.07
N VAL A 173 -12.63 4.56 1.67
CA VAL A 173 -12.52 5.83 2.41
C VAL A 173 -13.93 6.40 2.68
N LEU A 174 -14.82 6.27 1.71
CA LEU A 174 -16.21 6.70 1.83
C LEU A 174 -16.98 5.89 2.89
N GLU A 175 -16.83 4.57 2.94
CA GLU A 175 -17.49 3.72 3.94
C GLU A 175 -16.97 3.97 5.34
N ARG A 176 -15.65 4.19 5.51
CA ARG A 176 -15.08 4.60 6.81
C ARG A 176 -15.62 5.94 7.27
N LEU A 177 -15.68 6.93 6.38
CA LEU A 177 -16.24 8.23 6.68
C LEU A 177 -17.74 8.16 7.02
N LYS A 178 -18.50 7.30 6.33
CA LYS A 178 -19.90 7.03 6.65
C LYS A 178 -20.05 6.38 8.04
N ALA A 179 -19.18 5.42 8.37
CA ALA A 179 -19.16 4.79 9.69
C ALA A 179 -18.81 5.80 10.80
N ASP A 180 -17.81 6.65 10.58
CA ASP A 180 -17.40 7.72 11.50
C ASP A 180 -18.55 8.74 11.69
N LEU A 181 -19.22 9.13 10.61
CA LEU A 181 -20.39 10.02 10.68
C LEU A 181 -21.50 9.40 11.51
N ASN A 182 -21.83 8.14 11.29
CA ASN A 182 -22.87 7.43 12.01
C ASN A 182 -22.55 7.30 13.52
N ALA A 183 -21.29 6.98 13.84
CA ALA A 183 -20.82 6.93 15.23
C ALA A 183 -20.96 8.29 15.92
N MET A 184 -20.56 9.39 15.25
CA MET A 184 -20.68 10.74 15.78
C MET A 184 -22.14 11.19 15.97
N VAL A 185 -23.03 10.82 15.07
CA VAL A 185 -24.46 11.11 15.17
C VAL A 185 -25.05 10.40 16.39
N SER A 186 -24.72 9.11 16.56
CA SER A 186 -25.15 8.29 17.70
C SER A 186 -24.60 8.82 19.03
N GLU A 187 -23.32 9.17 19.10
CA GLU A 187 -22.66 9.72 20.28
C GLU A 187 -23.29 11.05 20.71
N LYS A 188 -23.74 11.85 19.77
CA LYS A 188 -24.42 13.13 20.03
C LYS A 188 -25.92 13.00 20.25
N GLY A 189 -26.46 11.78 20.24
CA GLY A 189 -27.90 11.53 20.43
C GLY A 189 -28.79 12.20 19.39
N LYS A 190 -28.27 12.38 18.15
CA LYS A 190 -29.01 13.04 17.07
C LYS A 190 -29.65 12.02 16.14
N ASP A 191 -30.72 12.44 15.48
CA ASP A 191 -31.38 11.64 14.47
C ASP A 191 -30.67 11.84 13.11
N LEU A 192 -30.17 10.76 12.53
CA LEU A 192 -29.50 10.77 11.23
C LEU A 192 -30.40 11.30 10.11
N SER A 193 -31.70 10.91 10.13
CA SER A 193 -32.65 11.33 9.11
C SER A 193 -32.81 12.84 9.07
N GLN A 194 -32.89 13.48 10.24
CA GLN A 194 -32.99 14.94 10.35
C GLN A 194 -31.73 15.65 9.85
N ILE A 195 -30.55 15.03 10.07
CA ILE A 195 -29.28 15.58 9.60
C ILE A 195 -29.20 15.51 8.08
N LEU A 196 -29.61 14.39 7.48
CA LEU A 196 -29.62 14.19 6.04
C LEU A 196 -30.61 15.14 5.35
N GLU A 197 -31.82 15.30 5.91
CA GLU A 197 -32.83 16.26 5.43
C GLU A 197 -32.31 17.70 5.47
N TRP A 198 -31.74 18.09 6.60
CA TRP A 198 -31.15 19.42 6.78
C TRP A 198 -30.02 19.66 5.74
N PHE A 199 -29.13 18.68 5.56
CA PHE A 199 -28.02 18.79 4.60
C PHE A 199 -28.51 18.81 3.16
N GLY A 200 -29.54 18.00 2.83
CA GLY A 200 -30.21 17.99 1.54
C GLY A 200 -30.74 19.38 1.17
N GLY A 201 -31.33 20.08 2.12
CA GLY A 201 -31.74 21.48 1.96
C GLY A 201 -30.58 22.44 1.67
N GLN A 202 -29.41 22.23 2.28
CA GLN A 202 -28.21 23.05 2.02
C GLN A 202 -27.61 22.86 0.62
N VAL A 203 -27.69 21.65 0.07
CA VAL A 203 -27.14 21.29 -1.25
C VAL A 203 -28.21 21.28 -2.34
N ASN A 204 -29.42 21.65 -2.02
CA ASN A 204 -30.61 21.66 -2.91
C ASN A 204 -30.84 20.32 -3.62
N ARG A 205 -30.73 19.24 -2.85
CA ARG A 205 -30.87 17.84 -3.31
C ARG A 205 -31.59 17.00 -2.27
N ASN A 206 -32.46 16.09 -2.72
CA ASN A 206 -33.09 15.12 -1.82
C ASN A 206 -32.09 14.06 -1.44
N ILE A 207 -31.76 13.91 -0.14
CA ILE A 207 -30.85 12.93 0.43
C ILE A 207 -31.65 12.09 1.42
N GLN A 208 -31.90 10.83 1.09
CA GLN A 208 -32.71 9.93 1.91
C GLN A 208 -31.86 8.97 2.74
N SER A 209 -30.65 8.68 2.29
CA SER A 209 -29.73 7.76 2.96
C SER A 209 -28.29 8.25 2.89
N MET A 210 -27.42 7.64 3.70
CA MET A 210 -25.98 7.91 3.61
C MET A 210 -25.37 7.44 2.27
N ASP A 211 -26.06 6.58 1.53
CA ASP A 211 -25.58 6.10 0.22
C ASP A 211 -25.74 7.15 -0.87
N ASP A 212 -26.59 8.12 -0.64
CA ASP A 212 -26.75 9.27 -1.53
C ASP A 212 -25.62 10.31 -1.40
N LEU A 213 -24.73 10.16 -0.40
CA LEU A 213 -23.67 11.11 -0.10
C LEU A 213 -22.37 10.76 -0.81
N ALA A 214 -21.80 11.74 -1.49
CA ALA A 214 -20.43 11.70 -1.99
C ALA A 214 -19.39 11.92 -0.86
N GLU A 215 -18.15 11.48 -1.04
CA GLU A 215 -17.09 11.59 -0.03
C GLU A 215 -16.92 13.01 0.53
N MET A 216 -16.91 14.02 -0.34
CA MET A 216 -16.79 15.43 0.06
C MET A 216 -17.96 15.92 0.91
N GLU A 217 -19.15 15.38 0.69
CA GLU A 217 -20.37 15.71 1.44
C GLU A 217 -20.31 15.10 2.85
N VAL A 218 -19.86 13.84 2.95
CA VAL A 218 -19.65 13.18 4.25
C VAL A 218 -18.60 13.95 5.08
N ARG A 219 -17.49 14.36 4.47
CA ARG A 219 -16.47 15.19 5.14
C ARG A 219 -17.00 16.52 5.62
N ARG A 220 -17.88 17.18 4.87
CA ARG A 220 -18.56 18.43 5.27
C ARG A 220 -19.48 18.21 6.47
N LEU A 221 -20.26 17.13 6.48
CA LEU A 221 -21.13 16.77 7.61
C LEU A 221 -20.34 16.49 8.89
N ILE A 222 -19.27 15.72 8.82
CA ILE A 222 -18.36 15.45 9.94
C ILE A 222 -17.81 16.77 10.50
N SER A 223 -17.29 17.64 9.63
CA SER A 223 -16.79 18.97 10.04
C SER A 223 -17.85 19.85 10.70
N ALA A 224 -19.08 19.84 10.18
CA ALA A 224 -20.18 20.62 10.76
C ALA A 224 -20.58 20.11 12.15
N LEU A 225 -20.57 18.79 12.34
CA LEU A 225 -20.88 18.17 13.63
C LEU A 225 -19.76 18.38 14.67
N GLN A 226 -18.51 18.51 14.23
CA GLN A 226 -17.37 18.83 15.11
C GLN A 226 -17.41 20.29 15.60
N LYS A 227 -17.77 21.22 14.72
CA LYS A 227 -17.81 22.67 15.06
C LYS A 227 -18.94 23.08 16.03
N LYS A 228 -20.02 22.31 16.12
CA LYS A 228 -21.14 22.59 17.06
C LYS A 228 -20.88 22.04 18.47
N ALA A 229 -19.68 21.61 18.79
CA ALA A 229 -19.27 21.08 20.09
C ALA A 229 -18.28 22.01 20.85
N ALA A 230 -18.03 23.21 20.31
CA ALA A 230 -17.27 24.30 20.95
C ALA A 230 -18.30 25.48 21.30
#